data_6e55897e331cc504a0f8793c2e5ae13f
#
_entry.id   6e55897e331cc504a0f8793c2e5ae13f
#
_cell.length_a   1.000
_cell.length_b   1.000
_cell.length_c   1.000
_cell.angle_alpha   90.00
_cell.angle_beta   90.00
_cell.angle_gamma   90.00
#
_symmetry.space_group_name_H-M   'P 1'
#
loop_
_entity.id
_entity.type
_entity.pdbx_description
1 polymer ?
#
loop_
_entity_poly.entity_id
_entity_poly.type
_entity_poly.pdbx_seq_one_letter_code
_entity_poly.pdbx_strand_id
1 'polypeptide(L)'
;MLNEHGKINAFVSASSVTDIYYFLHKRLQRTAALSIIEKILNEFEILPVGKSLLADATQLRGLDFEDNLQIACAVSNKLEGIVTRDQSGFSHSPIAVFSPTQLLAKLAAK
;
A
#
# COMPACT_ATOMS: atom_id res chain seq x y z
N MET A 1 -2.33 6.90 -7.07
CA MET A 1 -2.60 7.66 -8.27
C MET A 1 -1.86 8.97 -8.25
N LEU A 2 -1.76 9.59 -9.38
CA LEU A 2 -1.03 10.82 -9.50
C LEU A 2 -1.73 11.88 -8.69
N ASN A 3 -1.01 12.54 -7.80
CA ASN A 3 -1.62 13.64 -7.11
C ASN A 3 -1.81 14.78 -8.11
N GLU A 4 -2.59 15.77 -7.72
CA GLU A 4 -2.97 16.84 -8.62
C GLU A 4 -1.79 17.68 -9.10
N HIS A 5 -0.64 17.54 -8.46
CA HIS A 5 0.58 18.25 -8.86
C HIS A 5 1.51 17.39 -9.70
N GLY A 6 1.11 16.17 -10.04
CA GLY A 6 1.88 15.31 -10.90
C GLY A 6 3.14 14.72 -10.30
N LYS A 7 3.30 14.78 -8.99
CA LYS A 7 4.52 14.30 -8.35
C LYS A 7 4.53 12.82 -8.07
N ILE A 8 3.42 12.26 -7.63
CA ILE A 8 3.31 10.83 -7.35
C ILE A 8 1.93 10.32 -7.72
N ASN A 9 1.90 9.03 -8.03
CA ASN A 9 0.67 8.27 -8.11
C ASN A 9 0.60 7.40 -6.87
N ALA A 10 -0.46 7.50 -6.10
CA ALA A 10 -0.61 6.73 -4.88
C ALA A 10 -1.67 5.65 -5.03
N PHE A 11 -1.31 4.44 -4.64
CA PHE A 11 -2.14 3.25 -4.78
C PHE A 11 -2.27 2.56 -3.44
N VAL A 12 -3.43 1.94 -3.22
CA VAL A 12 -3.68 1.15 -2.01
C VAL A 12 -4.36 -0.14 -2.46
N SER A 13 -3.94 -1.28 -1.93
CA SER A 13 -4.63 -2.53 -2.27
C SER A 13 -5.98 -2.60 -1.57
N ALA A 14 -6.92 -3.31 -2.18
CA ALA A 14 -8.25 -3.48 -1.60
C ALA A 14 -8.18 -4.11 -0.21
N SER A 15 -7.24 -5.04 0.01
CA SER A 15 -7.08 -5.68 1.32
C SER A 15 -6.60 -4.70 2.38
N SER A 16 -5.73 -3.75 2.00
CA SER A 16 -5.24 -2.74 2.95
C SER A 16 -6.35 -1.82 3.42
N VAL A 17 -7.34 -1.54 2.58
CA VAL A 17 -8.45 -0.68 2.97
C VAL A 17 -9.22 -1.26 4.16
N THR A 18 -9.49 -2.57 4.13
CA THR A 18 -10.18 -3.20 5.26
C THR A 18 -9.34 -3.22 6.52
N ASP A 19 -8.03 -3.43 6.38
CA ASP A 19 -7.13 -3.40 7.53
C ASP A 19 -7.10 -2.01 8.17
N ILE A 20 -7.07 -0.99 7.34
CA ILE A 20 -7.11 0.39 7.82
C ILE A 20 -8.41 0.65 8.57
N TYR A 21 -9.54 0.17 8.05
CA TYR A 21 -10.82 0.33 8.74
C TYR A 21 -10.78 -0.30 10.13
N TYR A 22 -10.30 -1.53 10.25
CA TYR A 22 -10.26 -2.20 11.55
C TYR A 22 -9.31 -1.51 12.52
N PHE A 23 -8.20 -0.99 12.03
CA PHE A 23 -7.28 -0.20 12.86
C PHE A 23 -7.98 1.06 13.39
N LEU A 24 -8.67 1.77 12.52
CA LEU A 24 -9.37 3.02 12.88
C LEU A 24 -10.53 2.74 13.82
N HIS A 25 -11.28 1.67 13.56
CA HIS A 25 -12.47 1.34 14.34
C HIS A 25 -12.15 1.05 15.81
N LYS A 26 -10.94 0.61 16.10
CA LYS A 26 -10.53 0.38 17.49
C LYS A 26 -10.34 1.69 18.25
N ARG A 27 -10.16 2.80 17.57
CA ARG A 27 -9.83 4.09 18.16
C ARG A 27 -10.88 5.15 17.95
N LEU A 28 -11.70 4.99 16.93
CA LEU A 28 -12.70 5.97 16.52
C LEU A 28 -14.07 5.33 16.48
N GLN A 29 -15.10 6.16 16.51
CA GLN A 29 -16.45 5.67 16.27
C GLN A 29 -16.58 5.25 14.82
N ARG A 30 -17.51 4.35 14.56
CA ARG A 30 -17.75 3.79 13.23
C ARG A 30 -17.91 4.87 12.16
N THR A 31 -18.69 5.90 12.45
CA THR A 31 -18.95 6.97 11.50
C THR A 31 -17.67 7.70 11.09
N ALA A 32 -16.83 8.00 12.07
CA ALA A 32 -15.55 8.67 11.82
C ALA A 32 -14.62 7.78 11.03
N ALA A 33 -14.55 6.50 11.37
CA ALA A 33 -13.71 5.55 10.64
C ALA A 33 -14.15 5.43 9.19
N LEU A 34 -15.44 5.29 8.93
CA LEU A 34 -15.96 5.21 7.56
C LEU A 34 -15.71 6.48 6.77
N SER A 35 -15.76 7.63 7.42
CA SER A 35 -15.48 8.90 6.74
C SER A 35 -14.04 8.93 6.22
N ILE A 36 -13.09 8.40 6.99
CA ILE A 36 -11.69 8.33 6.56
C ILE A 36 -11.55 7.34 5.40
N ILE A 37 -12.24 6.20 5.47
CA ILE A 37 -12.22 5.24 4.37
C ILE A 37 -12.74 5.87 3.07
N GLU A 38 -13.82 6.65 3.17
CA GLU A 38 -14.35 7.34 1.99
C GLU A 38 -13.33 8.28 1.37
N LYS A 39 -12.56 8.98 2.19
CA LYS A 39 -11.50 9.85 1.68
C LYS A 39 -10.43 9.05 0.95
N ILE A 40 -10.05 7.91 1.50
CA ILE A 40 -9.06 7.05 0.86
C ILE A 40 -9.57 6.59 -0.50
N LEU A 41 -10.84 6.18 -0.58
CA LEU A 41 -11.43 5.74 -1.85
C LEU A 41 -11.47 6.84 -2.89
N ASN A 42 -11.61 8.09 -2.46
CA ASN A 42 -11.67 9.22 -3.38
C ASN A 42 -10.30 9.69 -3.84
N GLU A 43 -9.28 9.54 -2.99
CA GLU A 43 -7.98 10.14 -3.25
C GLU A 43 -6.92 9.16 -3.76
N PHE A 44 -7.13 7.87 -3.55
CA PHE A 44 -6.16 6.85 -3.95
C PHE A 44 -6.73 5.95 -5.02
N GLU A 45 -5.86 5.42 -5.86
CA GLU A 45 -6.21 4.35 -6.77
C GLU A 45 -6.27 3.06 -5.97
N ILE A 46 -7.38 2.35 -6.03
CA ILE A 46 -7.54 1.10 -5.27
C ILE A 46 -7.25 -0.08 -6.19
N LEU A 47 -6.25 -0.86 -5.82
CA LEU A 47 -5.86 -2.03 -6.60
C LEU A 47 -6.66 -3.25 -6.17
N PRO A 48 -7.35 -3.91 -7.10
CA PRO A 48 -8.12 -5.10 -6.75
C PRO A 48 -7.20 -6.25 -6.35
N VAL A 49 -7.68 -7.10 -5.44
CA VAL A 49 -6.96 -8.29 -5.01
C VAL A 49 -7.84 -9.49 -5.31
N GLY A 50 -7.40 -10.31 -6.25
CA GLY A 50 -8.10 -11.51 -6.62
C GLY A 50 -7.23 -12.74 -6.42
N LYS A 51 -7.74 -13.87 -6.89
CA LYS A 51 -7.09 -15.16 -6.69
C LYS A 51 -5.66 -15.19 -7.21
N SER A 52 -5.41 -14.58 -8.37
CA SER A 52 -4.10 -14.61 -8.99
C SER A 52 -3.05 -13.95 -8.10
N LEU A 53 -3.36 -12.77 -7.55
CA LEU A 53 -2.41 -12.09 -6.67
C LEU A 53 -2.19 -12.84 -5.36
N LEU A 54 -3.24 -13.45 -4.83
CA LEU A 54 -3.10 -14.26 -3.63
C LEU A 54 -2.20 -15.46 -3.88
N ALA A 55 -2.34 -16.10 -5.04
CA ALA A 55 -1.49 -17.21 -5.42
C ALA A 55 -0.04 -16.76 -5.58
N ASP A 56 0.18 -15.62 -6.22
CA ASP A 56 1.53 -15.06 -6.36
C ASP A 56 2.17 -14.81 -5.00
N ALA A 57 1.39 -14.30 -4.05
CA ALA A 57 1.90 -14.02 -2.72
C ALA A 57 2.39 -15.27 -2.00
N THR A 58 1.78 -16.43 -2.27
CA THR A 58 2.22 -17.69 -1.64
C THR A 58 3.60 -18.13 -2.11
N GLN A 59 4.08 -17.62 -3.23
CA GLN A 59 5.37 -17.98 -3.80
C GLN A 59 6.50 -17.08 -3.32
N LEU A 60 6.20 -16.03 -2.58
CA LEU A 60 7.21 -15.11 -2.09
C LEU A 60 7.80 -15.59 -0.78
N ARG A 61 9.02 -15.17 -0.50
CA ARG A 61 9.79 -15.71 0.63
C ARG A 61 9.57 -14.99 1.95
N GLY A 62 8.93 -13.85 1.95
CA GLY A 62 8.68 -13.13 3.19
C GLY A 62 7.83 -13.95 4.14
N LEU A 63 8.03 -13.74 5.43
CA LEU A 63 7.31 -14.49 6.45
C LEU A 63 5.87 -14.03 6.64
N ASP A 64 5.59 -12.78 6.34
CA ASP A 64 4.27 -12.21 6.51
C ASP A 64 3.52 -12.26 5.18
N PHE A 65 2.40 -12.97 5.16
CA PHE A 65 1.63 -13.15 3.94
C PHE A 65 1.05 -11.83 3.44
N GLU A 66 0.62 -10.94 4.34
CA GLU A 66 0.10 -9.65 3.92
C GLU A 66 1.16 -8.78 3.24
N ASP A 67 2.38 -8.79 3.77
CA ASP A 67 3.48 -8.07 3.14
C ASP A 67 3.79 -8.65 1.77
N ASN A 68 3.77 -9.98 1.66
CA ASN A 68 3.97 -10.66 0.38
C ASN A 68 2.88 -10.25 -0.62
N LEU A 69 1.65 -10.12 -0.15
CA LEU A 69 0.56 -9.68 -1.02
C LEU A 69 0.78 -8.26 -1.53
N GLN A 70 1.28 -7.36 -0.67
CA GLN A 70 1.58 -6.00 -1.11
C GLN A 70 2.68 -6.00 -2.17
N ILE A 71 3.69 -6.84 -2.01
CA ILE A 71 4.75 -6.98 -3.01
C ILE A 71 4.17 -7.51 -4.33
N ALA A 72 3.34 -8.55 -4.26
CA ALA A 72 2.71 -9.12 -5.45
C ALA A 72 1.85 -8.08 -6.17
N CYS A 73 1.09 -7.28 -5.43
CA CYS A 73 0.30 -6.20 -5.98
C CYS A 73 1.17 -5.19 -6.72
N ALA A 74 2.26 -4.77 -6.08
CA ALA A 74 3.15 -3.76 -6.65
C ALA A 74 3.81 -4.27 -7.92
N VAL A 75 4.29 -5.52 -7.90
CA VAL A 75 4.93 -6.12 -9.07
C VAL A 75 3.93 -6.27 -10.22
N SER A 76 2.75 -6.79 -9.93
CA SER A 76 1.72 -7.04 -10.95
C SER A 76 1.25 -5.75 -11.61
N ASN A 77 1.21 -4.66 -10.86
CA ASN A 77 0.76 -3.37 -11.37
C ASN A 77 1.93 -2.48 -11.82
N LYS A 78 3.14 -3.03 -11.83
CA LYS A 78 4.35 -2.33 -12.33
C LYS A 78 4.59 -1.01 -11.60
N LEU A 79 4.40 -1.02 -10.29
CA LEU A 79 4.63 0.16 -9.48
C LEU A 79 6.13 0.38 -9.26
N GLU A 80 6.52 1.63 -9.07
CA GLU A 80 7.92 1.99 -8.90
C GLU A 80 8.45 1.75 -7.51
N GLY A 81 7.57 1.73 -6.51
CA GLY A 81 8.03 1.56 -5.14
C GLY A 81 6.89 1.25 -4.19
N ILE A 82 7.30 0.81 -3.02
CA ILE A 82 6.42 0.54 -1.89
C ILE A 82 6.82 1.48 -0.77
N VAL A 83 5.85 2.12 -0.13
CA VAL A 83 6.11 3.01 0.99
C VAL A 83 5.59 2.35 2.26
N THR A 84 6.44 2.18 3.23
CA THR A 84 6.07 1.53 4.49
C THR A 84 6.94 2.04 5.63
N ARG A 85 6.38 2.06 6.83
CA ARG A 85 7.15 2.38 8.03
C ARG A 85 7.96 1.20 8.53
N ASP A 86 7.53 -0.01 8.20
CA ASP A 86 8.23 -1.23 8.59
C ASP A 86 8.82 -1.89 7.35
N GLN A 87 10.07 -1.55 7.06
CA GLN A 87 10.72 -2.06 5.86
C GLN A 87 11.20 -3.49 6.00
N SER A 88 11.25 -4.01 7.22
CA SER A 88 11.80 -5.36 7.46
C SER A 88 11.01 -6.46 6.74
N GLY A 89 9.69 -6.31 6.66
CA GLY A 89 8.83 -7.28 5.97
C GLY A 89 8.98 -7.26 4.46
N PHE A 90 9.72 -6.30 3.91
CA PHE A 90 9.85 -6.12 2.47
C PHE A 90 11.28 -6.34 1.97
N SER A 91 12.11 -7.01 2.78
CA SER A 91 13.52 -7.23 2.41
C SER A 91 13.68 -8.06 1.13
N HIS A 92 12.67 -8.83 0.77
CA HIS A 92 12.71 -9.67 -0.44
C HIS A 92 12.06 -9.00 -1.65
N SER A 93 11.67 -7.74 -1.52
CA SER A 93 10.96 -7.06 -2.60
C SER A 93 11.89 -6.80 -3.79
N PRO A 94 11.46 -7.14 -5.02
CA PRO A 94 12.20 -6.75 -6.22
C PRO A 94 11.96 -5.28 -6.59
N ILE A 95 11.05 -4.63 -5.88
CA ILE A 95 10.70 -3.23 -6.11
C ILE A 95 11.28 -2.41 -4.96
N ALA A 96 11.71 -1.19 -5.27
CA ALA A 96 12.26 -0.28 -4.26
C ALA A 96 11.29 -0.08 -3.11
N VAL A 97 11.82 -0.05 -1.89
CA VAL A 97 11.02 0.13 -0.68
C VAL A 97 11.52 1.37 0.04
N PHE A 98 10.60 2.26 0.37
CA PHE A 98 10.92 3.53 1.00
C PHE A 98 10.17 3.69 2.31
N SER A 99 10.81 4.31 3.29
CA SER A 99 10.04 4.89 4.39
C SER A 99 9.41 6.20 3.88
N PRO A 100 8.39 6.72 4.58
CA PRO A 100 7.84 8.02 4.18
C PRO A 100 8.89 9.11 4.11
N THR A 101 9.83 9.13 5.05
CA THR A 101 10.91 10.12 5.05
C THR A 101 11.81 9.97 3.85
N GLN A 102 12.17 8.73 3.50
CA GLN A 102 13.01 8.49 2.33
C GLN A 102 12.33 8.91 1.04
N LEU A 103 11.02 8.66 0.92
CA LEU A 103 10.28 9.08 -0.26
C LEU A 103 10.26 10.60 -0.39
N LEU A 104 10.02 11.29 0.71
CA LEU A 104 10.03 12.75 0.69
C LEU A 104 11.38 13.31 0.28
N ALA A 105 12.46 12.72 0.77
CA ALA A 105 13.81 13.12 0.39
C ALA A 105 14.06 12.91 -1.10
N LYS A 106 13.61 11.77 -1.63
CA LYS A 106 13.76 11.46 -3.05
C LYS A 106 12.99 12.44 -3.92
N LEU A 107 11.78 12.79 -3.53
CA LEU A 107 10.98 13.77 -4.28
C LEU A 107 11.58 15.16 -4.22
N ALA A 108 12.14 15.53 -3.08
CA ALA A 108 12.76 16.85 -2.92
C ALA A 108 14.04 16.99 -3.74
N ALA A 109 14.73 15.88 -4.00
CA ALA A 109 15.97 15.88 -4.77
C ALA A 109 15.74 16.13 -6.26
N LYS A 110 14.50 16.06 -6.71
CA LYS A 110 14.15 16.35 -8.09
C LYS A 110 13.75 17.83 -8.23
#